data_6db2d38dcec46026e4217379343acb39
#
_entry.id   6db2d38dcec46026e4217379343acb39
#
_cell.length_a   1.000
_cell.length_b   1.000
_cell.length_c   1.000
_cell.angle_alpha   90.00
_cell.angle_beta   90.00
_cell.angle_gamma   90.00
#
_symmetry.space_group_name_H-M   'P 1'
#
loop_
_entity.id
_entity.type
_entity.pdbx_description
1 polymer ?
#
loop_
_entity_poly.entity_id
_entity_poly.type
_entity_poly.pdbx_seq_one_letter_code
_entity_poly.pdbx_strand_id
1 'polypeptide(L)'
;TCPVYRRSMGYSYSYFIPGPIGVNLGMLSNPKEHSGNVSACSLCLSCDMVCPVKVAPGSQIYHWRQELEGFGTENKEKKYMAVGMTALYEHPTVYNIATRSAHIANIVPQKLMDIKLNPWSVGHDMPRFPKKPFHELYKQMMEEENTEGKE
;
A
#
# COMPACT_ATOMS: atom_id res chain seq x y z
N THR A 1 -17.10 -6.79 11.82
CA THR A 1 -16.05 -7.55 11.11
C THR A 1 -15.01 -6.63 10.46
N CYS A 2 -15.42 -5.45 9.93
CA CYS A 2 -14.50 -4.54 9.26
C CYS A 2 -13.40 -3.98 10.20
N PRO A 3 -12.09 -4.20 9.94
CA PRO A 3 -11.02 -3.70 10.80
C PRO A 3 -10.92 -2.17 10.78
N VAL A 4 -11.20 -1.53 9.64
CA VAL A 4 -11.21 -0.07 9.54
C VAL A 4 -12.32 0.52 10.40
N TYR A 5 -13.54 0.00 10.30
CA TYR A 5 -14.66 0.45 11.14
C TYR A 5 -14.38 0.27 12.64
N ARG A 6 -13.76 -0.84 13.03
CA ARG A 6 -13.43 -1.10 14.44
C ARG A 6 -12.39 -0.12 15.01
N ARG A 7 -11.56 0.48 14.18
CA ARG A 7 -10.52 1.44 14.58
C ARG A 7 -10.96 2.88 14.50
N SER A 8 -11.69 3.25 13.43
CA SER A 8 -12.04 4.63 13.13
C SER A 8 -13.48 5.00 13.52
N MET A 9 -14.32 4.01 13.80
CA MET A 9 -15.74 4.16 14.08
C MET A 9 -16.54 4.76 12.92
N GLY A 10 -17.85 4.98 13.11
CA GLY A 10 -18.73 5.50 12.06
C GLY A 10 -18.48 6.94 11.66
N TYR A 11 -17.95 7.76 12.57
CA TYR A 11 -17.73 9.19 12.35
C TYR A 11 -16.65 9.51 11.29
N SER A 12 -15.77 8.57 10.99
CA SER A 12 -14.74 8.76 9.98
C SER A 12 -15.24 8.60 8.54
N TYR A 13 -16.45 8.09 8.37
CA TYR A 13 -17.05 7.90 7.06
C TYR A 13 -17.77 9.17 6.60
N SER A 14 -17.54 9.58 5.35
CA SER A 14 -18.18 10.75 4.76
C SER A 14 -19.66 10.51 4.37
N TYR A 15 -20.13 9.26 4.41
CA TYR A 15 -21.51 8.88 4.09
C TYR A 15 -22.27 8.53 5.38
N PHE A 16 -23.56 8.80 5.45
CA PHE A 16 -24.38 8.60 6.65
C PHE A 16 -24.53 7.13 7.09
N ILE A 17 -24.34 6.19 6.16
CA ILE A 17 -24.21 4.77 6.48
C ILE A 17 -22.72 4.43 6.52
N PRO A 18 -22.15 4.00 7.67
CA PRO A 18 -20.76 3.63 7.76
C PRO A 18 -20.51 2.17 7.33
N GLY A 19 -19.24 1.83 7.16
CA GLY A 19 -18.80 0.47 6.83
C GLY A 19 -18.92 0.11 5.35
N PRO A 20 -18.71 -1.17 4.97
CA PRO A 20 -18.55 -1.57 3.57
C PRO A 20 -19.76 -1.26 2.68
N ILE A 21 -20.97 -1.37 3.23
CA ILE A 21 -22.20 -1.06 2.50
C ILE A 21 -22.27 0.45 2.22
N GLY A 22 -22.02 1.28 3.24
CA GLY A 22 -22.04 2.73 3.07
C GLY A 22 -20.96 3.25 2.14
N VAL A 23 -19.79 2.60 2.10
CA VAL A 23 -18.75 2.94 1.12
C VAL A 23 -19.27 2.76 -0.31
N ASN A 24 -19.91 1.62 -0.61
CA ASN A 24 -20.48 1.38 -1.95
C ASN A 24 -21.63 2.35 -2.27
N LEU A 25 -22.54 2.59 -1.32
CA LEU A 25 -23.65 3.52 -1.52
C LEU A 25 -23.17 4.97 -1.70
N GLY A 26 -22.14 5.38 -0.95
CA GLY A 26 -21.53 6.69 -1.12
C GLY A 26 -20.96 6.88 -2.52
N MET A 27 -20.27 5.88 -3.07
CA MET A 27 -19.74 5.91 -4.44
C MET A 27 -20.84 6.00 -5.48
N LEU A 28 -21.96 5.32 -5.29
CA LEU A 28 -23.13 5.42 -6.18
C LEU A 28 -23.78 6.80 -6.10
N SER A 29 -23.74 7.45 -4.95
CA SER A 29 -24.32 8.78 -4.73
C SER A 29 -23.45 9.89 -5.30
N ASN A 30 -22.20 9.99 -4.85
CA ASN A 30 -21.23 11.00 -5.29
C ASN A 30 -19.78 10.47 -5.19
N PRO A 31 -19.20 9.96 -6.30
CA PRO A 31 -17.86 9.41 -6.31
C PRO A 31 -16.78 10.40 -5.85
N LYS A 32 -16.91 11.69 -6.20
CA LYS A 32 -15.90 12.70 -5.87
C LYS A 32 -15.82 12.97 -4.37
N GLU A 33 -16.96 13.00 -3.70
CA GLU A 33 -17.05 13.28 -2.27
C GLU A 33 -16.63 12.07 -1.41
N HIS A 34 -17.00 10.85 -1.86
CA HIS A 34 -16.84 9.63 -1.05
C HIS A 34 -15.65 8.76 -1.44
N SER A 35 -14.82 9.19 -2.40
CA SER A 35 -13.61 8.46 -2.85
C SER A 35 -12.63 8.13 -1.72
N GLY A 36 -12.52 8.98 -0.70
CA GLY A 36 -11.67 8.77 0.46
C GLY A 36 -12.03 7.50 1.24
N ASN A 37 -13.32 7.17 1.35
CA ASN A 37 -13.79 5.96 2.03
C ASN A 37 -13.34 4.68 1.32
N VAL A 38 -13.33 4.70 0.00
CA VAL A 38 -12.85 3.58 -0.84
C VAL A 38 -11.35 3.37 -0.65
N SER A 39 -10.58 4.46 -0.61
CA SER A 39 -9.13 4.42 -0.40
C SER A 39 -8.76 3.95 1.02
N ALA A 40 -9.59 4.24 2.02
CA ALA A 40 -9.37 3.82 3.40
C ALA A 40 -9.62 2.33 3.64
N CYS A 41 -10.31 1.62 2.74
CA CYS A 41 -10.59 0.19 2.89
C CYS A 41 -9.30 -0.64 2.81
N SER A 42 -9.09 -1.58 3.75
CA SER A 42 -7.93 -2.49 3.75
C SER A 42 -8.04 -3.68 2.78
N LEU A 43 -9.16 -3.80 2.07
CA LEU A 43 -9.47 -4.93 1.16
C LEU A 43 -9.30 -6.33 1.81
N CYS A 44 -9.57 -6.45 3.10
CA CYS A 44 -9.46 -7.72 3.82
C CYS A 44 -10.57 -8.73 3.47
N LEU A 45 -11.57 -8.34 2.69
CA LEU A 45 -12.71 -9.13 2.21
C LEU A 45 -13.56 -9.80 3.31
N SER A 46 -13.33 -9.51 4.58
CA SER A 46 -14.16 -10.07 5.69
C SER A 46 -15.65 -9.75 5.56
N CYS A 47 -16.00 -8.64 4.92
CA CYS A 47 -17.38 -8.26 4.67
C CYS A 47 -18.05 -9.16 3.61
N ASP A 48 -17.29 -9.68 2.64
CA ASP A 48 -17.77 -10.60 1.62
C ASP A 48 -18.07 -11.98 2.26
N MET A 49 -17.16 -12.42 3.15
CA MET A 49 -17.29 -13.71 3.84
C MET A 49 -18.52 -13.80 4.75
N VAL A 50 -18.85 -12.71 5.44
CA VAL A 50 -19.96 -12.67 6.41
C VAL A 50 -21.29 -12.21 5.81
N CYS A 51 -21.32 -11.84 4.54
CA CYS A 51 -22.52 -11.33 3.89
C CYS A 51 -23.55 -12.45 3.67
N PRO A 52 -24.74 -12.39 4.32
CA PRO A 52 -25.74 -13.46 4.21
C PRO A 52 -26.34 -13.54 2.80
N VAL A 53 -26.42 -12.41 2.10
CA VAL A 53 -26.95 -12.29 0.73
C VAL A 53 -25.87 -12.33 -0.34
N LYS A 54 -24.60 -12.47 0.05
CA LYS A 54 -23.42 -12.62 -0.83
C LYS A 54 -23.29 -11.57 -1.93
N VAL A 55 -23.59 -10.33 -1.61
CA VAL A 55 -23.42 -9.20 -2.57
C VAL A 55 -21.96 -8.74 -2.72
N ALA A 56 -21.02 -9.37 -2.03
CA ALA A 56 -19.59 -9.14 -2.10
C ALA A 56 -19.17 -7.64 -2.03
N PRO A 57 -19.51 -6.93 -0.93
CA PRO A 57 -19.25 -5.49 -0.84
C PRO A 57 -17.78 -5.12 -0.88
N GLY A 58 -16.86 -5.98 -0.44
CA GLY A 58 -15.42 -5.75 -0.52
C GLY A 58 -14.90 -5.84 -1.96
N SER A 59 -15.40 -6.79 -2.74
CA SER A 59 -15.09 -6.91 -4.17
C SER A 59 -15.61 -5.70 -4.95
N GLN A 60 -16.79 -5.18 -4.62
CA GLN A 60 -17.31 -3.95 -5.20
C GLN A 60 -16.41 -2.74 -4.90
N ILE A 61 -15.92 -2.62 -3.65
CA ILE A 61 -14.98 -1.55 -3.28
C ILE A 61 -13.67 -1.66 -4.08
N TYR A 62 -13.21 -2.87 -4.36
CA TYR A 62 -12.04 -3.07 -5.22
C TYR A 62 -12.28 -2.55 -6.64
N HIS A 63 -13.44 -2.85 -7.24
CA HIS A 63 -13.81 -2.30 -8.56
C HIS A 63 -13.90 -0.77 -8.53
N TRP A 64 -14.49 -0.17 -7.49
CA TRP A 64 -14.51 1.27 -7.35
C TRP A 64 -13.12 1.90 -7.32
N ARG A 65 -12.11 1.24 -6.72
CA ARG A 65 -10.72 1.71 -6.78
C ARG A 65 -10.16 1.78 -8.19
N GLN A 66 -10.50 0.83 -9.02
CA GLN A 66 -10.09 0.83 -10.43
C GLN A 66 -10.77 1.96 -11.21
N GLU A 67 -12.02 2.24 -10.91
CA GLU A 67 -12.83 3.27 -11.56
C GLU A 67 -12.45 4.70 -11.12
N LEU A 68 -11.90 4.87 -9.92
CA LEU A 68 -11.56 6.19 -9.35
C LEU A 68 -10.62 7.01 -10.24
N GLU A 69 -9.75 6.38 -11.00
CA GLU A 69 -8.88 7.05 -11.96
C GLU A 69 -9.69 7.76 -13.06
N GLY A 70 -10.77 7.13 -13.53
CA GLY A 70 -11.70 7.69 -14.50
C GLY A 70 -12.47 8.92 -13.99
N PHE A 71 -12.73 9.00 -12.68
CA PHE A 71 -13.43 10.14 -12.07
C PHE A 71 -12.52 11.36 -11.80
N GLY A 72 -11.21 11.25 -12.10
CA GLY A 72 -10.26 12.35 -11.91
C GLY A 72 -10.06 12.78 -10.45
N THR A 73 -10.32 11.89 -9.51
CA THR A 73 -10.18 12.12 -8.06
C THR A 73 -8.78 11.82 -7.55
N GLU A 74 -7.92 11.22 -8.38
CA GLU A 74 -6.57 10.84 -8.01
C GLU A 74 -5.60 12.03 -8.00
N ASN A 75 -4.73 12.03 -6.99
CA ASN A 75 -3.63 12.98 -6.91
C ASN A 75 -2.58 12.64 -8.00
N LYS A 76 -2.28 13.61 -8.88
CA LYS A 76 -1.29 13.46 -9.96
C LYS A 76 0.07 12.96 -9.47
N GLU A 77 0.47 13.39 -8.26
CA GLU A 77 1.73 12.95 -7.64
C GLU A 77 1.77 11.43 -7.42
N LYS A 78 0.66 10.84 -6.93
CA LYS A 78 0.55 9.39 -6.74
C LYS A 78 0.64 8.64 -8.06
N LYS A 79 0.05 9.18 -9.13
CA LYS A 79 0.12 8.59 -10.47
C LYS A 79 1.56 8.55 -11.00
N TYR A 80 2.31 9.66 -10.90
CA TYR A 80 3.70 9.69 -11.31
C TYR A 80 4.58 8.76 -10.46
N MET A 81 4.33 8.70 -9.16
CA MET A 81 5.04 7.78 -8.28
C MET A 81 4.76 6.32 -8.67
N ALA A 82 3.51 5.96 -8.94
CA ALA A 82 3.13 4.61 -9.36
C ALA A 82 3.80 4.21 -10.68
N VAL A 83 3.80 5.11 -11.69
CA VAL A 83 4.47 4.87 -12.99
C VAL A 83 5.98 4.68 -12.79
N GLY A 84 6.61 5.50 -11.95
CA GLY A 84 8.05 5.36 -11.65
C GLY A 84 8.36 4.03 -10.94
N MET A 85 7.54 3.61 -9.99
CA MET A 85 7.71 2.32 -9.32
C MET A 85 7.47 1.14 -10.26
N THR A 86 6.48 1.22 -11.16
CA THR A 86 6.23 0.18 -12.16
C THR A 86 7.44 0.02 -13.07
N ALA A 87 7.99 1.11 -13.62
CA ALA A 87 9.19 1.07 -14.45
C ALA A 87 10.41 0.47 -13.71
N LEU A 88 10.53 0.76 -12.40
CA LEU A 88 11.60 0.19 -11.57
C LEU A 88 11.43 -1.34 -11.42
N TYR A 89 10.21 -1.83 -11.20
CA TYR A 89 9.94 -3.25 -10.97
C TYR A 89 9.91 -4.08 -12.26
N GLU A 90 9.54 -3.50 -13.39
CA GLU A 90 9.55 -4.18 -14.70
C GLU A 90 10.96 -4.53 -15.18
N HIS A 91 11.98 -3.79 -14.74
CA HIS A 91 13.35 -4.00 -15.19
C HIS A 91 14.23 -4.59 -14.08
N PRO A 92 14.50 -5.91 -14.07
CA PRO A 92 15.28 -6.58 -13.03
C PRO A 92 16.68 -6.00 -12.82
N THR A 93 17.32 -5.55 -13.90
CA THR A 93 18.66 -4.92 -13.83
C THR A 93 18.62 -3.58 -13.11
N VAL A 94 17.63 -2.74 -13.41
CA VAL A 94 17.43 -1.44 -12.76
C VAL A 94 17.09 -1.63 -11.29
N TYR A 95 16.19 -2.57 -10.98
CA TYR A 95 15.84 -2.94 -9.61
C TYR A 95 17.06 -3.40 -8.80
N ASN A 96 17.91 -4.27 -9.38
CA ASN A 96 19.10 -4.77 -8.70
C ASN A 96 20.12 -3.66 -8.45
N ILE A 97 20.32 -2.74 -9.40
CA ILE A 97 21.21 -1.59 -9.22
C ILE A 97 20.65 -0.66 -8.14
N ALA A 98 19.37 -0.36 -8.18
CA ALA A 98 18.71 0.50 -7.20
C ALA A 98 18.78 -0.07 -5.78
N THR A 99 18.50 -1.36 -5.60
CA THR A 99 18.54 -2.02 -4.29
C THR A 99 19.97 -2.18 -3.75
N ARG A 100 20.96 -2.44 -4.61
CA ARG A 100 22.37 -2.48 -4.21
C ARG A 100 22.94 -1.13 -3.84
N SER A 101 22.52 -0.07 -4.56
CA SER A 101 22.98 1.30 -4.28
C SER A 101 22.25 1.96 -3.10
N ALA A 102 21.10 1.42 -2.68
CA ALA A 102 20.29 2.00 -1.60
C ALA A 102 21.07 2.18 -0.29
N HIS A 103 22.05 1.29 0.03
CA HIS A 103 22.87 1.44 1.23
C HIS A 103 23.75 2.70 1.23
N ILE A 104 24.03 3.29 0.06
CA ILE A 104 24.79 4.54 -0.06
C ILE A 104 24.04 5.69 0.63
N ALA A 105 22.70 5.61 0.66
CA ALA A 105 21.88 6.58 1.38
C ALA A 105 22.18 6.61 2.89
N ASN A 106 22.74 5.53 3.48
CA ASN A 106 23.15 5.51 4.89
C ASN A 106 24.34 6.42 5.19
N ILE A 107 25.06 6.93 4.17
CA ILE A 107 26.14 7.90 4.35
C ILE A 107 25.58 9.26 4.77
N VAL A 108 24.33 9.55 4.38
CA VAL A 108 23.66 10.78 4.78
C VAL A 108 23.27 10.68 6.25
N PRO A 109 23.65 11.65 7.12
CA PRO A 109 23.25 11.64 8.51
C PRO A 109 21.72 11.60 8.65
N GLN A 110 21.21 10.75 9.54
CA GLN A 110 19.77 10.53 9.74
C GLN A 110 19.03 11.85 10.02
N LYS A 111 19.65 12.76 10.77
CA LYS A 111 19.11 14.10 11.04
C LYS A 111 18.87 14.95 9.78
N LEU A 112 19.57 14.66 8.69
CA LEU A 112 19.41 15.37 7.41
C LEU A 112 18.33 14.72 6.54
N MET A 113 17.99 13.45 6.80
CA MET A 113 16.90 12.72 6.14
C MET A 113 15.55 12.97 6.83
N ASP A 114 15.56 13.29 8.12
CA ASP A 114 14.37 13.53 8.96
C ASP A 114 13.93 15.01 8.94
N ILE A 115 14.17 15.71 7.82
CA ILE A 115 13.69 17.07 7.63
C ILE A 115 12.21 17.10 7.27
N LYS A 116 11.52 18.15 7.74
CA LYS A 116 10.08 18.38 7.45
C LYS A 116 9.70 18.41 5.97
N LEU A 117 10.70 18.54 5.09
CA LEU A 117 10.51 18.49 3.63
C LEU A 117 10.34 17.06 3.10
N ASN A 118 10.73 16.04 3.87
CA ASN A 118 10.55 14.63 3.52
C ASN A 118 9.21 14.15 4.08
N PRO A 119 8.20 13.88 3.22
CA PRO A 119 6.88 13.46 3.68
C PRO A 119 6.88 12.11 4.41
N TRP A 120 7.92 11.28 4.21
CA TRP A 120 8.07 10.00 4.93
C TRP A 120 8.46 10.20 6.39
N SER A 121 9.27 11.21 6.70
CA SER A 121 9.75 11.45 8.07
C SER A 121 8.67 12.03 9.00
N VAL A 122 7.49 12.35 8.49
CA VAL A 122 6.36 12.81 9.31
C VAL A 122 5.77 11.63 10.08
N GLY A 123 6.24 11.44 11.33
CA GLY A 123 5.78 10.37 12.21
C GLY A 123 6.43 9.00 12.02
N HIS A 124 7.47 8.90 11.20
CA HIS A 124 8.23 7.67 10.97
C HIS A 124 9.73 7.96 10.92
N ASP A 125 10.52 7.09 11.54
CA ASP A 125 11.95 7.11 11.36
C ASP A 125 12.35 6.46 10.03
N MET A 126 13.36 7.01 9.35
CA MET A 126 13.85 6.44 8.11
C MET A 126 14.58 5.13 8.39
N PRO A 127 14.19 3.99 7.81
CA PRO A 127 14.87 2.73 8.02
C PRO A 127 16.28 2.77 7.43
N ARG A 128 17.22 2.08 8.09
CA ARG A 128 18.56 1.89 7.52
C ARG A 128 18.51 0.85 6.42
N PHE A 129 19.10 1.15 5.29
CA PHE A 129 19.17 0.23 4.18
C PHE A 129 20.23 -0.84 4.42
N PRO A 130 19.91 -2.13 4.23
CA PRO A 130 20.87 -3.22 4.35
C PRO A 130 21.94 -3.14 3.25
N LYS A 131 23.14 -3.66 3.56
CA LYS A 131 24.26 -3.68 2.59
C LYS A 131 24.01 -4.63 1.40
N LYS A 132 23.25 -5.71 1.64
CA LYS A 132 22.88 -6.71 0.63
C LYS A 132 21.37 -6.70 0.43
N PRO A 133 20.87 -6.76 -0.81
CA PRO A 133 19.44 -6.87 -1.07
C PRO A 133 18.91 -8.25 -0.62
N PHE A 134 17.62 -8.31 -0.32
CA PHE A 134 16.98 -9.52 0.22
C PHE A 134 17.22 -10.77 -0.62
N HIS A 135 17.17 -10.66 -1.94
CA HIS A 135 17.36 -11.82 -2.83
C HIS A 135 18.77 -12.44 -2.74
N GLU A 136 19.80 -11.66 -2.43
CA GLU A 136 21.16 -12.17 -2.19
C GLU A 136 21.26 -12.89 -0.84
N LEU A 137 20.65 -12.31 0.20
CA LEU A 137 20.57 -12.94 1.52
C LEU A 137 19.79 -14.25 1.46
N TYR A 138 18.68 -14.28 0.75
CA TYR A 138 17.86 -15.47 0.58
C TYR A 138 18.63 -16.59 -0.16
N LYS A 139 19.35 -16.26 -1.23
CA LYS A 139 20.18 -17.24 -1.93
C LYS A 139 21.26 -17.84 -1.02
N GLN A 140 21.92 -17.00 -0.22
CA GLN A 140 22.93 -17.48 0.74
C GLN A 140 22.32 -18.45 1.76
N MET A 141 21.16 -18.12 2.34
CA MET A 141 20.46 -19.02 3.25
C MET A 141 20.11 -20.36 2.60
N MET A 142 19.58 -20.34 1.37
CA MET A 142 19.22 -21.57 0.65
C MET A 142 20.45 -22.43 0.29
N GLU A 143 21.60 -21.80 0.01
CA GLU A 143 22.86 -22.50 -0.23
C GLU A 143 23.40 -23.14 1.05
N GLU A 144 23.30 -22.47 2.19
CA GLU A 144 23.68 -22.97 3.51
C GLU A 144 22.81 -24.16 3.93
N GLU A 145 21.47 -24.08 3.81
CA GLU A 145 20.56 -25.20 4.08
C GLU A 145 20.83 -26.43 3.20
N ASN A 146 21.15 -26.22 1.91
CA ASN A 146 21.46 -27.33 1.00
C ASN A 146 22.81 -27.99 1.29
N THR A 147 23.73 -27.30 1.96
CA THR A 147 25.01 -27.90 2.40
C THR A 147 24.86 -28.65 3.70
N GLU A 148 24.10 -28.17 4.66
CA GLU A 148 23.81 -28.85 5.93
C GLU A 148 22.94 -30.10 5.77
N GLY A 149 22.02 -30.11 4.79
CA GLY A 149 21.17 -31.27 4.50
C GLY A 149 21.88 -32.43 3.73
N LYS A 150 23.17 -32.30 3.43
CA LYS A 150 23.98 -33.33 2.73
C LYS A 150 25.00 -34.01 3.66
N GLU A 151 25.10 -33.63 4.91
CA GLU A 151 25.81 -34.33 5.97
C GLU A 151 24.84 -35.27 6.73
#